data_e54175fc16aaee83a8bee5424a1f2ec1
#
_entry.id   e54175fc16aaee83a8bee5424a1f2ec1
#
_cell.length_a   1.000
_cell.length_b   1.000
_cell.length_c   1.000
_cell.angle_alpha   90.00
_cell.angle_beta   90.00
_cell.angle_gamma   90.00
#
_symmetry.space_group_name_H-M   'P 1'
#
loop_
_entity.id
_entity.type
_entity.pdbx_description
1 polymer ?
#
loop_
_entity_poly.entity_id
_entity_poly.type
_entity_poly.pdbx_seq_one_letter_code
_entity_poly.pdbx_strand_id
1 'polypeptide(L)'
;MTEVAASTVQKAQQGDQDACRALVEALHRPVIATIYRFLGPGHQQEAEDLAQEVFLKVFRALSTFDPSRAKFTTWVYTFVRNHCYDAHKRRRLRTVPLDGDPDGPPVPAPTDRRELLPTQDLENRELGRRIGEALGELGEDQRMVFVLREYEGLDVSAIAAVTGVNEGTVKSRLFRAKEALRRKLEPYLRAGA
;
A
#
# COMPACT_ATOMS: atom_id res chain seq x y z
N MET A 1 0.22 3.43 13.56
CA MET A 1 -0.87 2.50 13.15
C MET A 1 -2.00 2.59 14.15
N THR A 2 -3.22 2.85 13.71
CA THR A 2 -4.40 2.89 14.60
C THR A 2 -4.79 1.45 14.95
N GLU A 3 -4.60 1.05 16.20
CA GLU A 3 -5.04 -0.27 16.65
C GLU A 3 -6.56 -0.24 16.83
N VAL A 4 -7.25 -1.16 16.15
CA VAL A 4 -8.70 -1.29 16.26
C VAL A 4 -9.03 -2.15 17.46
N ALA A 5 -9.94 -1.66 18.33
CA ALA A 5 -10.34 -2.42 19.51
C ALA A 5 -11.01 -3.75 19.13
N ALA A 6 -10.63 -4.83 19.80
CA ALA A 6 -11.18 -6.16 19.54
C ALA A 6 -12.70 -6.20 19.70
N SER A 7 -13.25 -5.43 20.64
CA SER A 7 -14.71 -5.29 20.84
C SER A 7 -15.42 -4.68 19.64
N THR A 8 -14.79 -3.72 18.94
CA THR A 8 -15.35 -3.13 17.71
C THR A 8 -15.41 -4.16 16.59
N VAL A 9 -14.35 -4.96 16.44
CA VAL A 9 -14.33 -6.04 15.44
C VAL A 9 -15.42 -7.08 15.72
N GLN A 10 -15.56 -7.49 16.98
CA GLN A 10 -16.57 -8.46 17.40
C GLN A 10 -18.01 -7.96 17.15
N LYS A 11 -18.31 -6.70 17.46
CA LYS A 11 -19.61 -6.09 17.15
C LYS A 11 -19.87 -6.04 15.65
N ALA A 12 -18.87 -5.66 14.86
CA ALA A 12 -18.98 -5.64 13.40
C ALA A 12 -19.23 -7.04 12.82
N GLN A 13 -18.61 -8.10 13.38
CA GLN A 13 -18.92 -9.49 13.01
C GLN A 13 -20.38 -9.89 13.30
N GLN A 14 -21.00 -9.26 14.29
CA GLN A 14 -22.42 -9.46 14.63
C GLN A 14 -23.38 -8.60 13.78
N GLY A 15 -22.85 -7.82 12.83
CA GLY A 15 -23.64 -6.99 11.93
C GLY A 15 -23.95 -5.59 12.45
N ASP A 16 -23.28 -5.13 13.53
CA ASP A 16 -23.41 -3.77 14.05
C ASP A 16 -22.87 -2.75 13.04
N GLN A 17 -23.76 -1.91 12.52
CA GLN A 17 -23.42 -0.94 11.48
C GLN A 17 -22.49 0.18 11.96
N ASP A 18 -22.62 0.60 13.22
CA ASP A 18 -21.77 1.65 13.79
C ASP A 18 -20.35 1.12 14.02
N ALA A 19 -20.23 -0.14 14.45
CA ALA A 19 -18.95 -0.82 14.52
C ALA A 19 -18.30 -0.98 13.13
N CYS A 20 -19.08 -1.35 12.10
CA CYS A 20 -18.59 -1.41 10.73
C CYS A 20 -18.09 -0.04 10.24
N ARG A 21 -18.83 1.04 10.50
CA ARG A 21 -18.43 2.41 10.18
C ARG A 21 -17.12 2.79 10.88
N ALA A 22 -17.00 2.50 12.16
CA ALA A 22 -15.79 2.77 12.93
C ALA A 22 -14.56 2.02 12.38
N LEU A 23 -14.72 0.78 11.89
CA LEU A 23 -13.64 0.05 11.21
C LEU A 23 -13.18 0.76 9.93
N VAL A 24 -14.13 1.23 9.12
CA VAL A 24 -13.80 1.99 7.89
C VAL A 24 -13.07 3.28 8.26
N GLU A 25 -13.60 4.08 9.17
CA GLU A 25 -13.00 5.35 9.59
C GLU A 25 -11.57 5.17 10.11
N ALA A 26 -11.32 4.11 10.89
CA ALA A 26 -9.99 3.82 11.42
C ALA A 26 -8.99 3.39 10.34
N LEU A 27 -9.43 2.65 9.31
CA LEU A 27 -8.53 1.98 8.36
C LEU A 27 -8.52 2.61 6.95
N HIS A 28 -9.50 3.46 6.61
CA HIS A 28 -9.64 4.02 5.27
C HIS A 28 -8.38 4.76 4.81
N ARG A 29 -7.92 5.75 5.60
CA ARG A 29 -6.72 6.53 5.25
C ARG A 29 -5.45 5.67 5.18
N PRO A 30 -5.13 4.82 6.17
CA PRO A 30 -3.98 3.91 6.09
C PRO A 30 -4.02 2.99 4.86
N VAL A 31 -5.17 2.38 4.57
CA VAL A 31 -5.34 1.46 3.42
C VAL A 31 -5.09 2.19 2.10
N ILE A 32 -5.73 3.35 1.85
CA ILE A 32 -5.50 4.14 0.64
C ILE A 32 -4.03 4.55 0.53
N ALA A 33 -3.43 5.04 1.62
CA ALA A 33 -2.05 5.48 1.61
C ALA A 33 -1.07 4.32 1.29
N THR A 34 -1.34 3.12 1.82
CA THR A 34 -0.56 1.91 1.52
C THR A 34 -0.67 1.53 0.04
N ILE A 35 -1.88 1.49 -0.50
CA ILE A 35 -2.13 1.18 -1.91
C ILE A 35 -1.44 2.23 -2.80
N TYR A 36 -1.64 3.52 -2.51
CA TYR A 36 -1.02 4.60 -3.27
C TYR A 36 0.52 4.51 -3.29
N ARG A 37 1.15 4.26 -2.12
CA ARG A 37 2.62 4.07 -2.04
C ARG A 37 3.09 2.84 -2.82
N PHE A 38 2.27 1.81 -2.89
CA PHE A 38 2.58 0.62 -3.66
C PHE A 38 2.43 0.87 -5.18
N LEU A 39 1.37 1.54 -5.61
CA LEU A 39 1.14 1.83 -7.03
C LEU A 39 2.08 2.89 -7.59
N GLY A 40 2.51 3.82 -6.75
CA GLY A 40 3.36 4.95 -7.11
C GLY A 40 2.58 6.24 -7.47
N PRO A 41 3.31 7.35 -7.71
CA PRO A 41 2.73 8.63 -8.04
C PRO A 41 1.79 8.57 -9.26
N GLY A 42 0.74 9.39 -9.24
CA GLY A 42 -0.23 9.49 -10.34
C GLY A 42 -1.35 8.45 -10.32
N HIS A 43 -1.41 7.56 -9.33
CA HIS A 43 -2.41 6.49 -9.21
C HIS A 43 -3.41 6.69 -8.08
N GLN A 44 -3.72 7.95 -7.74
CA GLN A 44 -4.59 8.26 -6.61
C GLN A 44 -6.00 7.69 -6.79
N GLN A 45 -6.64 7.93 -7.94
CA GLN A 45 -7.98 7.42 -8.21
C GLN A 45 -8.03 5.88 -8.16
N GLU A 46 -7.04 5.23 -8.78
CA GLU A 46 -6.95 3.77 -8.73
C GLU A 46 -6.73 3.24 -7.30
N ALA A 47 -5.99 3.97 -6.46
CA ALA A 47 -5.82 3.61 -5.06
C ALA A 47 -7.13 3.71 -4.26
N GLU A 48 -7.96 4.71 -4.53
CA GLU A 48 -9.28 4.87 -3.93
C GLU A 48 -10.23 3.74 -4.36
N ASP A 49 -10.27 3.43 -5.65
CA ASP A 49 -11.10 2.35 -6.20
C ASP A 49 -10.69 0.98 -5.61
N LEU A 50 -9.39 0.69 -5.56
CA LEU A 50 -8.87 -0.53 -4.95
C LEU A 50 -9.15 -0.59 -3.44
N ALA A 51 -9.10 0.53 -2.73
CA ALA A 51 -9.44 0.56 -1.31
C ALA A 51 -10.91 0.20 -1.09
N GLN A 52 -11.82 0.67 -1.93
CA GLN A 52 -13.24 0.29 -1.87
C GLN A 52 -13.40 -1.22 -2.11
N GLU A 53 -12.74 -1.79 -3.13
CA GLU A 53 -12.76 -3.23 -3.38
C GLU A 53 -12.22 -4.04 -2.18
N VAL A 54 -11.14 -3.56 -1.55
CA VAL A 54 -10.57 -4.16 -0.33
C VAL A 54 -11.61 -4.18 0.78
N PHE A 55 -12.26 -3.05 1.09
CA PHE A 55 -13.26 -3.00 2.16
C PHE A 55 -14.46 -3.90 1.85
N LEU A 56 -14.95 -3.93 0.61
CA LEU A 56 -16.02 -4.84 0.23
C LEU A 56 -15.67 -6.31 0.50
N LYS A 57 -14.43 -6.72 0.18
CA LYS A 57 -13.98 -8.10 0.46
C LYS A 57 -13.74 -8.35 1.94
N VAL A 58 -13.18 -7.39 2.67
CA VAL A 58 -13.00 -7.45 4.13
C VAL A 58 -14.34 -7.68 4.81
N PHE A 59 -15.37 -6.88 4.48
CA PHE A 59 -16.69 -7.04 5.11
C PHE A 59 -17.37 -8.34 4.73
N ARG A 60 -17.25 -8.81 3.48
CA ARG A 60 -17.77 -10.12 3.08
C ARG A 60 -17.13 -11.29 3.82
N ALA A 61 -15.85 -11.15 4.17
CA ALA A 61 -15.09 -12.17 4.86
C ALA A 61 -15.00 -11.94 6.38
N LEU A 62 -15.61 -10.88 6.92
CA LEU A 62 -15.44 -10.44 8.30
C LEU A 62 -15.82 -11.52 9.32
N SER A 63 -16.87 -12.31 9.03
CA SER A 63 -17.29 -13.44 9.89
C SER A 63 -16.23 -14.55 10.01
N THR A 64 -15.28 -14.62 9.08
CA THR A 64 -14.20 -15.62 9.10
C THR A 64 -12.95 -15.17 9.86
N PHE A 65 -12.91 -13.91 10.29
CA PHE A 65 -11.76 -13.40 11.04
C PHE A 65 -11.69 -14.03 12.42
N ASP A 66 -10.52 -14.58 12.75
CA ASP A 66 -10.22 -15.19 14.04
C ASP A 66 -9.12 -14.38 14.76
N PRO A 67 -9.45 -13.70 15.87
CA PRO A 67 -8.49 -12.87 16.60
C PRO A 67 -7.38 -13.68 17.31
N SER A 68 -7.56 -15.00 17.45
CA SER A 68 -6.51 -15.87 18.02
C SER A 68 -5.35 -16.10 17.04
N ARG A 69 -5.59 -15.91 15.73
CA ARG A 69 -4.62 -16.20 14.66
C ARG A 69 -3.80 -14.99 14.24
N ALA A 70 -4.40 -13.80 14.27
CA ALA A 70 -3.73 -12.56 13.84
C ALA A 70 -4.45 -11.32 14.38
N LYS A 71 -3.73 -10.19 14.42
CA LYS A 71 -4.36 -8.88 14.64
C LYS A 71 -5.25 -8.54 13.45
N PHE A 72 -6.37 -7.83 13.71
CA PHE A 72 -7.32 -7.45 12.67
C PHE A 72 -6.67 -6.64 11.53
N THR A 73 -5.80 -5.70 11.88
CA THR A 73 -5.03 -4.92 10.90
C THR A 73 -4.15 -5.78 10.02
N THR A 74 -3.43 -6.77 10.59
CA THR A 74 -2.62 -7.72 9.81
C THR A 74 -3.48 -8.50 8.82
N TRP A 75 -4.65 -8.96 9.26
CA TRP A 75 -5.59 -9.68 8.41
C TRP A 75 -6.13 -8.80 7.27
N VAL A 76 -6.50 -7.53 7.53
CA VAL A 76 -6.91 -6.57 6.49
C VAL A 76 -5.79 -6.34 5.46
N TYR A 77 -4.54 -6.22 5.90
CA TYR A 77 -3.41 -6.03 4.98
C TYR A 77 -3.15 -7.23 4.06
N THR A 78 -3.65 -8.42 4.35
CA THR A 78 -3.60 -9.53 3.37
C THR A 78 -4.48 -9.24 2.14
N PHE A 79 -5.64 -8.61 2.33
CA PHE A 79 -6.50 -8.17 1.23
C PHE A 79 -5.85 -7.02 0.46
N VAL A 80 -5.30 -6.03 1.16
CA VAL A 80 -4.57 -4.91 0.52
C VAL A 80 -3.46 -5.45 -0.38
N ARG A 81 -2.61 -6.33 0.16
CA ARG A 81 -1.52 -6.95 -0.60
C ARG A 81 -2.04 -7.65 -1.85
N ASN A 82 -3.05 -8.49 -1.73
CA ASN A 82 -3.57 -9.24 -2.86
C ASN A 82 -4.09 -8.32 -3.97
N HIS A 83 -4.86 -7.26 -3.62
CA HIS A 83 -5.37 -6.31 -4.61
C HIS A 83 -4.25 -5.50 -5.26
N CYS A 84 -3.23 -5.10 -4.50
CA CYS A 84 -2.06 -4.42 -5.04
C CYS A 84 -1.33 -5.27 -6.08
N TYR A 85 -1.11 -6.56 -5.80
CA TYR A 85 -0.44 -7.46 -6.74
C TYR A 85 -1.29 -7.75 -7.98
N ASP A 86 -2.61 -7.94 -7.81
CA ASP A 86 -3.53 -8.15 -8.92
C ASP A 86 -3.57 -6.91 -9.84
N ALA A 87 -3.62 -5.71 -9.28
CA ALA A 87 -3.56 -4.46 -10.03
C ALA A 87 -2.25 -4.33 -10.80
N HIS A 88 -1.12 -4.60 -10.14
CA HIS A 88 0.20 -4.55 -10.77
C HIS A 88 0.33 -5.57 -11.91
N LYS A 89 -0.16 -6.80 -11.71
CA LYS A 89 -0.19 -7.84 -12.76
C LYS A 89 -1.04 -7.40 -13.95
N ARG A 90 -2.25 -6.86 -13.71
CA ARG A 90 -3.12 -6.34 -14.78
C ARG A 90 -2.42 -5.26 -15.61
N ARG A 91 -1.69 -4.34 -14.94
CA ARG A 91 -0.93 -3.28 -15.62
C ARG A 91 0.16 -3.84 -16.50
N ARG A 92 0.98 -4.76 -16.00
CA ARG A 92 2.03 -5.41 -16.79
C ARG A 92 1.47 -6.09 -18.05
N LEU A 93 0.32 -6.73 -17.95
CA LEU A 93 -0.33 -7.36 -19.10
C LEU A 93 -0.83 -6.34 -20.12
N ARG A 94 -1.23 -5.13 -19.67
CA ARG A 94 -1.69 -4.05 -20.59
C ARG A 94 -0.53 -3.31 -21.26
N THR A 95 0.66 -3.32 -20.65
CA THR A 95 1.87 -2.67 -21.21
C THR A 95 2.72 -3.57 -22.07
N VAL A 96 2.38 -4.86 -22.20
CA VAL A 96 2.97 -5.73 -23.23
C VAL A 96 2.18 -5.51 -24.51
N PRO A 97 2.73 -4.85 -25.56
CA PRO A 97 2.03 -4.70 -26.82
C PRO A 97 1.78 -6.09 -27.42
N LEU A 98 0.52 -6.44 -27.67
CA LEU A 98 0.21 -7.42 -28.69
C LEU A 98 0.47 -6.71 -30.03
N ASP A 99 1.59 -7.01 -30.65
CA ASP A 99 2.03 -6.54 -31.96
C ASP A 99 1.85 -5.05 -32.27
N GLY A 100 3.00 -4.39 -32.40
CA GLY A 100 3.24 -2.99 -32.56
C GLY A 100 2.34 -2.21 -33.51
N ASP A 101 1.77 -1.15 -32.97
CA ASP A 101 1.60 0.10 -33.70
C ASP A 101 2.53 1.13 -33.05
N PRO A 102 3.63 1.54 -33.70
CA PRO A 102 4.56 2.55 -33.18
C PRO A 102 3.94 3.94 -33.06
N ASP A 103 2.76 4.18 -33.65
CA ASP A 103 2.06 5.45 -33.71
C ASP A 103 0.77 5.50 -32.85
N GLY A 104 0.60 4.57 -31.92
CA GLY A 104 -0.51 4.61 -30.96
C GLY A 104 -0.49 5.90 -30.12
N PRO A 105 -1.68 6.51 -29.81
CA PRO A 105 -1.74 7.75 -29.06
C PRO A 105 -1.02 7.60 -27.71
N PRO A 106 -0.25 8.62 -27.27
CA PRO A 106 0.46 8.59 -26.01
C PRO A 106 -0.51 8.32 -24.87
N VAL A 107 -0.18 7.35 -24.02
CA VAL A 107 -0.95 7.09 -22.79
C VAL A 107 -0.98 8.38 -21.99
N PRO A 108 -2.17 8.92 -21.62
CA PRO A 108 -2.26 10.18 -20.89
C PRO A 108 -1.42 10.11 -19.62
N ALA A 109 -0.54 11.08 -19.44
CA ALA A 109 0.17 11.26 -18.18
C ALA A 109 -0.86 11.46 -17.06
N PRO A 110 -0.67 10.83 -15.88
CA PRO A 110 -1.62 10.93 -14.78
C PRO A 110 -1.80 12.39 -14.38
N THR A 111 -3.03 12.86 -14.40
CA THR A 111 -3.39 14.22 -13.98
C THR A 111 -3.24 14.33 -12.46
N ASP A 112 -2.35 15.22 -12.04
CA ASP A 112 -2.05 15.55 -10.65
C ASP A 112 -3.29 16.21 -9.99
N ARG A 113 -4.09 15.47 -9.23
CA ARG A 113 -5.06 16.02 -8.28
C ARG A 113 -4.51 15.91 -6.87
N ARG A 114 -4.04 17.04 -6.40
CA ARG A 114 -3.33 17.34 -5.17
C ARG A 114 -4.23 17.44 -3.97
N GLU A 115 -4.60 16.40 -3.22
CA GLU A 115 -5.31 16.68 -1.96
C GLU A 115 -5.20 15.67 -0.81
N LEU A 116 -4.37 14.64 -0.87
CA LEU A 116 -4.27 13.67 0.24
C LEU A 116 -2.99 13.76 1.09
N LEU A 117 -2.12 14.75 0.85
CA LEU A 117 -0.97 15.00 1.73
C LEU A 117 -1.19 16.30 2.50
N PRO A 118 -0.88 16.35 3.82
CA PRO A 118 -0.93 17.58 4.58
C PRO A 118 -0.11 18.67 3.88
N THR A 119 -0.64 19.88 3.86
CA THR A 119 0.02 21.09 3.37
C THR A 119 1.30 21.35 4.18
N GLN A 120 2.42 20.85 3.71
CA GLN A 120 3.74 21.20 4.17
C GLN A 120 4.56 21.70 2.96
N ASP A 121 5.53 22.58 3.23
CA ASP A 121 6.33 23.36 2.31
C ASP A 121 6.71 22.69 0.99
N LEU A 122 6.97 23.49 -0.07
CA LEU A 122 7.34 23.04 -1.42
C LEU A 122 8.50 22.02 -1.40
N GLU A 123 9.47 22.17 -0.49
CA GLU A 123 10.60 21.26 -0.32
C GLU A 123 10.14 19.87 0.15
N ASN A 124 9.19 19.80 1.08
CA ASN A 124 8.61 18.53 1.55
C ASN A 124 7.79 17.82 0.46
N ARG A 125 7.16 18.58 -0.44
CA ARG A 125 6.41 18.01 -1.58
C ARG A 125 7.36 17.41 -2.61
N GLU A 126 8.46 18.10 -2.92
CA GLU A 126 9.47 17.59 -3.85
C GLU A 126 10.14 16.33 -3.28
N LEU A 127 10.51 16.33 -2.00
CA LEU A 127 11.06 15.15 -1.33
C LEU A 127 10.05 13.98 -1.34
N GLY A 128 8.77 14.25 -1.05
CA GLY A 128 7.71 13.25 -1.09
C GLY A 128 7.54 12.63 -2.48
N ARG A 129 7.60 13.46 -3.54
CA ARG A 129 7.56 12.99 -4.93
C ARG A 129 8.74 12.07 -5.25
N ARG A 130 9.96 12.48 -4.89
CA ARG A 130 11.19 11.70 -5.11
C ARG A 130 11.18 10.37 -4.36
N ILE A 131 10.71 10.36 -3.12
CA ILE A 131 10.53 9.12 -2.36
C ILE A 131 9.52 8.20 -3.08
N GLY A 132 8.41 8.76 -3.55
CA GLY A 132 7.39 8.01 -4.31
C GLY A 132 7.95 7.40 -5.60
N GLU A 133 8.77 8.16 -6.35
CA GLU A 133 9.46 7.67 -7.55
C GLU A 133 10.47 6.57 -7.21
N ALA A 134 11.28 6.78 -6.19
CA ALA A 134 12.25 5.78 -5.73
C ALA A 134 11.59 4.49 -5.26
N LEU A 135 10.44 4.58 -4.57
CA LEU A 135 9.61 3.43 -4.21
C LEU A 135 9.07 2.73 -5.47
N GLY A 136 8.66 3.51 -6.47
CA GLY A 136 8.14 3.00 -7.74
C GLY A 136 9.14 2.11 -8.49
N GLU A 137 10.44 2.33 -8.31
CA GLU A 137 11.50 1.57 -8.96
C GLU A 137 11.92 0.30 -8.19
N LEU A 138 11.45 0.12 -6.95
CA LEU A 138 11.65 -1.14 -6.23
C LEU A 138 10.85 -2.27 -6.88
N GLY A 139 11.40 -3.48 -6.84
CA GLY A 139 10.60 -4.67 -7.14
C GLY A 139 9.37 -4.76 -6.21
N GLU A 140 8.25 -5.27 -6.73
CA GLU A 140 6.95 -5.35 -6.03
C GLU A 140 7.07 -5.87 -4.59
N ASP A 141 7.78 -6.97 -4.43
CA ASP A 141 7.98 -7.63 -3.14
C ASP A 141 8.79 -6.79 -2.15
N GLN A 142 9.81 -6.10 -2.65
CA GLN A 142 10.63 -5.20 -1.83
C GLN A 142 9.82 -3.98 -1.41
N ARG A 143 9.05 -3.41 -2.34
CA ARG A 143 8.17 -2.26 -2.10
C ARG A 143 7.10 -2.60 -1.07
N MET A 144 6.41 -3.74 -1.22
CA MET A 144 5.37 -4.17 -0.30
C MET A 144 5.89 -4.33 1.12
N VAL A 145 6.98 -5.09 1.33
CA VAL A 145 7.52 -5.27 2.68
C VAL A 145 8.03 -3.97 3.29
N PHE A 146 8.60 -3.07 2.47
CA PHE A 146 9.08 -1.77 2.91
C PHE A 146 7.91 -0.87 3.37
N VAL A 147 6.85 -0.76 2.57
CA VAL A 147 5.66 0.03 2.90
C VAL A 147 5.01 -0.48 4.18
N LEU A 148 4.80 -1.79 4.30
CA LEU A 148 4.22 -2.40 5.50
C LEU A 148 5.08 -2.16 6.75
N ARG A 149 6.41 -2.15 6.61
CA ARG A 149 7.33 -1.93 7.73
C ARG A 149 7.42 -0.48 8.16
N GLU A 150 7.76 0.41 7.20
CA GLU A 150 8.17 1.78 7.52
C GLU A 150 6.97 2.74 7.64
N TYR A 151 5.87 2.49 6.95
CA TYR A 151 4.69 3.34 7.00
C TYR A 151 3.58 2.77 7.89
N GLU A 152 3.38 1.46 7.85
CA GLU A 152 2.32 0.83 8.64
C GLU A 152 2.81 0.30 9.99
N GLY A 153 4.13 0.24 10.18
CA GLY A 153 4.75 -0.16 11.45
C GLY A 153 4.55 -1.64 11.81
N LEU A 154 4.25 -2.51 10.82
CA LEU A 154 4.12 -3.93 11.08
C LEU A 154 5.48 -4.53 11.47
N ASP A 155 5.47 -5.48 12.41
CA ASP A 155 6.66 -6.26 12.70
C ASP A 155 6.94 -7.32 11.61
N VAL A 156 8.11 -7.92 11.67
CA VAL A 156 8.56 -8.87 10.64
C VAL A 156 7.64 -10.09 10.57
N SER A 157 7.13 -10.56 11.70
CA SER A 157 6.24 -11.72 11.76
C SER A 157 4.87 -11.42 11.13
N ALA A 158 4.31 -10.23 11.40
CA ALA A 158 3.07 -9.78 10.77
C ALA A 158 3.24 -9.60 9.25
N ILE A 159 4.38 -9.03 8.80
CA ILE A 159 4.68 -8.90 7.37
C ILE A 159 4.83 -10.27 6.72
N ALA A 160 5.45 -11.23 7.39
CA ALA A 160 5.55 -12.62 6.92
C ALA A 160 4.16 -13.24 6.73
N ALA A 161 3.26 -13.05 7.71
CA ALA A 161 1.87 -13.49 7.62
C ALA A 161 1.10 -12.82 6.46
N VAL A 162 1.23 -11.49 6.29
CA VAL A 162 0.60 -10.74 5.19
C VAL A 162 1.11 -11.20 3.83
N THR A 163 2.43 -11.40 3.69
CA THR A 163 3.07 -11.68 2.39
C THR A 163 3.14 -13.16 2.04
N GLY A 164 2.89 -14.06 3.01
CA GLY A 164 2.95 -15.49 2.81
C GLY A 164 4.38 -16.05 2.63
N VAL A 165 5.40 -15.32 3.12
CA VAL A 165 6.80 -15.75 3.06
C VAL A 165 7.39 -15.86 4.46
N ASN A 166 8.53 -16.55 4.62
CA ASN A 166 9.19 -16.66 5.92
C ASN A 166 9.86 -15.33 6.34
N GLU A 167 10.10 -15.16 7.64
CA GLU A 167 10.71 -13.93 8.19
C GLU A 167 12.11 -13.62 7.64
N GLY A 168 12.90 -14.64 7.31
CA GLY A 168 14.22 -14.47 6.69
C GLY A 168 14.11 -13.80 5.32
N THR A 169 13.09 -14.18 4.54
CA THR A 169 12.78 -13.56 3.26
C THR A 169 12.32 -12.11 3.44
N VAL A 170 11.47 -11.83 4.45
CA VAL A 170 11.06 -10.45 4.76
C VAL A 170 12.27 -9.60 5.11
N LYS A 171 13.15 -10.06 6.00
CA LYS A 171 14.39 -9.35 6.40
C LYS A 171 15.29 -9.05 5.21
N SER A 172 15.51 -10.03 4.33
CA SER A 172 16.34 -9.84 3.13
C SER A 172 15.72 -8.86 2.12
N ARG A 173 14.39 -8.90 1.92
CA ARG A 173 13.67 -7.94 1.07
C ARG A 173 13.74 -6.52 1.63
N LEU A 174 13.56 -6.36 2.95
CA LEU A 174 13.69 -5.06 3.64
C LEU A 174 15.09 -4.48 3.49
N PHE A 175 16.11 -5.31 3.70
CA PHE A 175 17.51 -4.87 3.54
C PHE A 175 17.77 -4.36 2.12
N ARG A 176 17.39 -5.13 1.10
CA ARG A 176 17.56 -4.74 -0.32
C ARG A 176 16.76 -3.48 -0.67
N ALA A 177 15.53 -3.35 -0.15
CA ALA A 177 14.72 -2.15 -0.36
C ALA A 177 15.40 -0.91 0.23
N LYS A 178 15.87 -0.98 1.47
CA LYS A 178 16.58 0.12 2.15
C LYS A 178 17.85 0.52 1.41
N GLU A 179 18.65 -0.45 0.97
CA GLU A 179 19.87 -0.19 0.21
C GLU A 179 19.59 0.46 -1.15
N ALA A 180 18.55 0.01 -1.85
CA ALA A 180 18.16 0.61 -3.12
C ALA A 180 17.66 2.05 -2.95
N LEU A 181 16.82 2.30 -1.94
CA LEU A 181 16.31 3.64 -1.63
C LEU A 181 17.44 4.57 -1.18
N ARG A 182 18.35 4.11 -0.31
CA ARG A 182 19.51 4.90 0.12
C ARG A 182 20.33 5.38 -1.06
N ARG A 183 20.70 4.48 -1.98
CA ARG A 183 21.47 4.85 -3.18
C ARG A 183 20.77 5.88 -4.05
N LYS A 184 19.44 5.80 -4.17
CA LYS A 184 18.66 6.73 -4.99
C LYS A 184 18.49 8.10 -4.35
N LEU A 185 18.30 8.13 -3.03
CA LEU A 185 18.03 9.37 -2.29
C LEU A 185 19.32 10.07 -1.82
N GLU A 186 20.47 9.38 -1.78
CA GLU A 186 21.76 9.96 -1.33
C GLU A 186 22.13 11.29 -2.00
N PRO A 187 21.97 11.47 -3.33
CA PRO A 187 22.28 12.76 -3.98
C PRO A 187 21.46 13.92 -3.43
N TYR A 188 20.23 13.65 -2.98
CA TYR A 188 19.32 14.69 -2.47
C TYR A 188 19.54 14.99 -1.00
N LEU A 189 19.95 13.99 -0.21
CA LEU A 189 20.30 14.16 1.19
C LEU A 189 21.59 14.99 1.37
N ARG A 190 22.50 14.92 0.39
CA ARG A 190 23.74 15.71 0.39
C ARG A 190 23.55 17.14 -0.12
N ALA A 191 22.54 17.39 -0.95
CA ALA A 191 22.28 18.73 -1.51
C ALA A 191 21.51 19.65 -0.56
N GLY A 192 20.89 19.10 0.49
CA GLY A 192 20.12 19.83 1.50
C GLY A 192 20.84 19.98 2.86
N ALA A 193 22.11 19.58 2.96
CA ALA A 193 22.98 19.79 4.12
C ALA A 193 24.02 20.88 3.82
#